data_d533cdbede3b8f65aa0b0f0a305d2c93
#
_entry.id   d533cdbede3b8f65aa0b0f0a305d2c93
#
_cell.length_a   1.000
_cell.length_b   1.000
_cell.length_c   1.000
_cell.angle_alpha   90.00
_cell.angle_beta   90.00
_cell.angle_gamma   90.00
#
_symmetry.space_group_name_H-M   'P 1'
#
loop_
_entity.id
_entity.type
_entity.pdbx_description
1 polymer ?
#
loop_
_entity_poly.entity_id
_entity_poly.type
_entity_poly.pdbx_seq_one_letter_code
_entity_poly.pdbx_strand_id
1 'polypeptide(L)'
;RPNRRQRQMCIRDRHKGEGGGEISIMRGEVFEKVGVNISTVSGEFSEDYRTQVKGTEGSPNYWASGISLVAHMQSPKIPAFHFNTRFLVTQDSWFGGGTDMTPTLEDRKDKRYFHDRLKVACNKHDANYYKEFKKNCDEYFYLPHREEPRGVGGIFFDHLNSGKWEEDFNFVKEVGLETLNTITEIVTAKKDLSWTREEKEKQLLKRGRYVEFNLIWDRGTLFGLKTGGSTEAILMSMPPEAKWD
;
A
#
# COMPACT_ATOMS: atom_id res chain seq x y z
N ARG A 1 19.99 22.60 -18.42
CA ARG A 1 19.23 23.04 -17.24
C ARG A 1 19.73 22.21 -16.05
N PRO A 2 19.99 22.81 -14.87
CA PRO A 2 20.49 22.03 -13.73
C PRO A 2 19.42 20.99 -13.32
N ASN A 3 19.86 19.74 -13.13
CA ASN A 3 19.07 18.66 -12.56
C ASN A 3 18.38 19.15 -11.28
N ARG A 4 17.08 19.33 -11.30
CA ARG A 4 16.30 19.53 -10.06
C ARG A 4 16.38 18.22 -9.29
N ARG A 5 17.27 18.18 -8.29
CA ARG A 5 17.46 17.04 -7.41
C ARG A 5 16.13 16.67 -6.78
N GLN A 6 15.77 15.40 -6.83
CA GLN A 6 14.69 14.84 -6.02
C GLN A 6 14.94 15.24 -4.56
N ARG A 7 13.94 15.84 -3.93
CA ARG A 7 14.03 16.19 -2.51
C ARG A 7 13.51 14.99 -1.72
N GLN A 8 14.40 14.37 -0.98
CA GLN A 8 14.06 13.33 -0.03
C GLN A 8 14.02 13.96 1.37
N MET A 9 12.95 13.73 2.09
CA MET A 9 12.81 14.11 3.50
C MET A 9 12.57 12.81 4.28
N CYS A 10 13.47 12.50 5.22
CA CYS A 10 13.30 11.40 6.15
C CYS A 10 12.92 11.96 7.51
N ILE A 11 11.83 11.49 8.08
CA ILE A 11 11.38 11.84 9.43
C ILE A 11 11.46 10.56 10.25
N ARG A 12 12.23 10.59 11.34
CA ARG A 12 12.23 9.52 12.34
C ARG A 12 11.19 9.84 13.39
N ASP A 13 10.25 8.95 13.56
CA ASP A 13 9.18 9.09 14.54
C ASP A 13 9.31 8.04 15.64
N ARG A 14 8.90 8.43 16.88
CA ARG A 14 8.81 7.50 18.01
C ARG A 14 7.35 7.24 18.31
N HIS A 15 6.97 5.98 18.30
CA HIS A 15 5.65 5.55 18.74
C HIS A 15 5.46 5.82 20.25
N LYS A 16 4.21 6.06 20.70
CA LYS A 16 3.90 6.27 22.13
C LYS A 16 4.13 5.01 22.99
N GLY A 17 4.20 3.81 22.37
CA GLY A 17 4.64 2.56 22.98
C GLY A 17 6.14 2.31 22.80
N GLU A 18 6.59 1.07 22.97
CA GLU A 18 7.93 0.67 22.60
C GLU A 18 8.02 0.49 21.09
N GLY A 19 9.07 1.06 20.49
CA GLY A 19 9.31 0.97 19.05
C GLY A 19 9.37 2.31 18.36
N GLY A 20 9.28 2.28 17.02
CA GLY A 20 9.36 3.48 16.20
C GLY A 20 9.35 3.16 14.72
N GLY A 21 9.59 4.17 13.92
CA GLY A 21 9.64 4.02 12.49
C GLY A 21 10.38 5.17 11.81
N GLU A 22 10.56 5.01 10.51
CA GLU A 22 11.15 6.02 9.64
C GLU A 22 10.23 6.26 8.46
N ILE A 23 9.91 7.53 8.22
CA ILE A 23 9.15 7.99 7.06
C ILE A 23 10.10 8.66 6.10
N SER A 24 10.11 8.21 4.86
CA SER A 24 10.80 8.87 3.77
C SER A 24 9.80 9.42 2.78
N ILE A 25 9.85 10.72 2.52
CA ILE A 25 9.02 11.37 1.49
C ILE A 25 9.93 11.88 0.38
N MET A 26 9.67 11.44 -0.85
CA MET A 26 10.38 11.85 -2.05
C MET A 26 9.43 12.61 -2.97
N ARG A 27 9.94 13.70 -3.60
CA ARG A 27 9.23 14.50 -4.60
C ARG A 27 10.15 14.82 -5.77
N GLY A 28 9.62 14.86 -6.97
CA GLY A 28 10.41 15.14 -8.17
C GLY A 28 9.57 15.35 -9.42
N GLU A 29 10.20 15.33 -10.56
CA GLU A 29 9.55 15.59 -11.87
C GLU A 29 8.66 14.43 -12.34
N VAL A 30 8.97 13.21 -11.93
CA VAL A 30 8.19 12.00 -12.26
C VAL A 30 7.24 11.66 -11.12
N PHE A 31 7.78 11.58 -9.92
CA PHE A 31 7.02 11.30 -8.70
C PHE A 31 6.59 12.62 -8.05
N GLU A 32 5.31 12.90 -8.06
CA GLU A 32 4.76 14.07 -7.35
C GLU A 32 4.91 13.90 -5.84
N LYS A 33 4.66 12.68 -5.35
CA LYS A 33 4.94 12.26 -3.98
C LYS A 33 5.12 10.75 -3.92
N VAL A 34 6.19 10.29 -3.32
CA VAL A 34 6.34 8.91 -2.85
C VAL A 34 6.54 8.96 -1.35
N GLY A 35 5.76 8.20 -0.63
CA GLY A 35 5.96 7.95 0.80
C GLY A 35 6.39 6.51 1.01
N VAL A 36 7.44 6.30 1.79
CA VAL A 36 7.85 4.99 2.28
C VAL A 36 7.89 5.08 3.80
N ASN A 37 7.25 4.13 4.46
CA ASN A 37 7.21 4.02 5.90
C ASN A 37 7.69 2.63 6.32
N ILE A 38 8.69 2.60 7.19
CA ILE A 38 9.18 1.38 7.86
C ILE A 38 8.88 1.56 9.34
N SER A 39 8.24 0.58 9.95
CA SER A 39 7.93 0.63 11.38
C SER A 39 8.12 -0.72 12.06
N THR A 40 8.54 -0.65 13.31
CA THR A 40 8.53 -1.78 14.25
C THR A 40 7.99 -1.25 15.56
N VAL A 41 6.85 -1.79 15.97
CA VAL A 41 6.09 -1.30 17.14
C VAL A 41 5.64 -2.47 17.99
N SER A 42 5.53 -2.23 19.31
CA SER A 42 4.92 -3.15 20.25
C SER A 42 4.02 -2.38 21.21
N GLY A 43 3.09 -3.07 21.81
CA GLY A 43 2.14 -2.45 22.74
C GLY A 43 1.02 -3.40 23.13
N GLU A 44 -0.06 -2.81 23.61
CA GLU A 44 -1.29 -3.52 23.99
C GLU A 44 -2.45 -3.04 23.15
N PHE A 45 -3.25 -3.98 22.63
CA PHE A 45 -4.52 -3.64 21.99
C PHE A 45 -5.54 -3.18 23.04
N SER A 46 -6.30 -2.14 22.73
CA SER A 46 -7.45 -1.75 23.53
C SER A 46 -8.50 -2.86 23.57
N GLU A 47 -9.35 -2.84 24.60
CA GLU A 47 -10.39 -3.86 24.81
C GLU A 47 -11.30 -4.03 23.59
N ASP A 48 -11.70 -2.93 22.95
CA ASP A 48 -12.53 -2.91 21.74
C ASP A 48 -11.84 -3.56 20.53
N TYR A 49 -10.50 -3.48 20.46
CA TYR A 49 -9.74 -4.06 19.37
C TYR A 49 -9.39 -5.53 19.55
N ARG A 50 -9.26 -5.98 20.80
CA ARG A 50 -8.93 -7.39 21.12
C ARG A 50 -9.91 -8.37 20.52
N THR A 51 -11.19 -8.00 20.45
CA THR A 51 -12.23 -8.87 19.86
C THR A 51 -12.11 -9.05 18.35
N GLN A 52 -11.28 -8.22 17.68
CA GLN A 52 -11.13 -8.20 16.23
C GLN A 52 -9.77 -8.77 15.75
N VAL A 53 -8.86 -9.03 16.69
CA VAL A 53 -7.49 -9.49 16.35
C VAL A 53 -7.29 -10.89 16.93
N LYS A 54 -6.90 -11.82 16.07
CA LYS A 54 -6.60 -13.20 16.44
C LYS A 54 -5.46 -13.29 17.45
N GLY A 55 -5.53 -14.25 18.39
CA GLY A 55 -4.47 -14.50 19.36
C GLY A 55 -4.33 -13.42 20.44
N THR A 56 -5.41 -12.70 20.75
CA THR A 56 -5.45 -11.70 21.83
C THR A 56 -6.35 -12.11 22.98
N GLU A 57 -6.91 -13.32 22.95
CA GLU A 57 -7.85 -13.83 23.95
C GLU A 57 -7.23 -13.91 25.34
N GLY A 58 -5.98 -14.33 25.43
CA GLY A 58 -5.22 -14.47 26.69
C GLY A 58 -4.29 -13.32 27.03
N SER A 59 -3.94 -12.47 26.06
CA SER A 59 -3.01 -11.34 26.25
C SER A 59 -3.31 -10.22 25.26
N PRO A 60 -3.33 -8.94 25.70
CA PRO A 60 -3.50 -7.80 24.79
C PRO A 60 -2.23 -7.47 23.99
N ASN A 61 -1.10 -8.07 24.34
CA ASN A 61 0.20 -7.68 23.81
C ASN A 61 0.35 -8.01 22.32
N TYR A 62 1.01 -7.12 21.59
CA TYR A 62 1.39 -7.33 20.21
C TYR A 62 2.78 -6.80 19.91
N TRP A 63 3.38 -7.36 18.87
CA TRP A 63 4.54 -6.83 18.17
C TRP A 63 4.27 -6.86 16.68
N ALA A 64 4.61 -5.79 15.97
CA ALA A 64 4.40 -5.70 14.53
C ALA A 64 5.58 -5.00 13.86
N SER A 65 5.99 -5.54 12.73
CA SER A 65 6.98 -4.88 11.86
C SER A 65 6.52 -4.91 10.41
N GLY A 66 6.77 -3.83 9.67
CA GLY A 66 6.35 -3.76 8.30
C GLY A 66 6.93 -2.58 7.53
N ILE A 67 6.67 -2.62 6.23
CA ILE A 67 6.98 -1.56 5.29
C ILE A 67 5.75 -1.23 4.47
N SER A 68 5.53 0.05 4.19
CA SER A 68 4.52 0.49 3.22
C SER A 68 5.09 1.53 2.25
N LEU A 69 4.57 1.55 1.04
CA LEU A 69 4.92 2.48 -0.01
C LEU A 69 3.65 2.95 -0.72
N VAL A 70 3.54 4.25 -0.93
CA VAL A 70 2.54 4.82 -1.85
C VAL A 70 3.23 5.79 -2.78
N ALA A 71 3.01 5.62 -4.09
CA ALA A 71 3.59 6.46 -5.11
C ALA A 71 2.50 7.16 -5.93
N HIS A 72 2.47 8.50 -5.86
CA HIS A 72 1.63 9.36 -6.68
C HIS A 72 2.48 10.06 -7.74
N MET A 73 2.05 9.99 -8.99
CA MET A 73 2.81 10.43 -10.16
C MET A 73 2.40 11.81 -10.62
N GLN A 74 3.35 12.57 -11.19
CA GLN A 74 3.03 13.84 -11.86
C GLN A 74 2.13 13.61 -13.08
N SER A 75 2.50 12.63 -13.91
CA SER A 75 1.79 12.31 -15.13
C SER A 75 0.53 11.48 -14.86
N PRO A 76 -0.64 11.85 -15.40
CA PRO A 76 -1.84 11.02 -15.37
C PRO A 76 -1.74 9.75 -16.22
N LYS A 77 -0.71 9.63 -17.09
CA LYS A 77 -0.44 8.41 -17.88
C LYS A 77 0.16 7.28 -17.05
N ILE A 78 0.70 7.60 -15.87
CA ILE A 78 1.33 6.64 -14.99
C ILE A 78 0.39 6.40 -13.80
N PRO A 79 0.04 5.13 -13.50
CA PRO A 79 -0.83 4.82 -12.37
C PRO A 79 -0.18 5.16 -11.02
N ALA A 80 -1.00 5.38 -10.00
CA ALA A 80 -0.54 5.33 -8.62
C ALA A 80 -0.36 3.87 -8.18
N PHE A 81 0.59 3.64 -7.28
CA PHE A 81 0.88 2.33 -6.72
C PHE A 81 0.86 2.38 -5.20
N HIS A 82 0.32 1.32 -4.62
CA HIS A 82 0.39 1.05 -3.20
C HIS A 82 1.01 -0.33 -2.99
N PHE A 83 1.80 -0.44 -1.94
CA PHE A 83 2.39 -1.68 -1.46
C PHE A 83 2.51 -1.61 0.05
N ASN A 84 2.17 -2.68 0.74
CA ASN A 84 2.50 -2.84 2.15
C ASN A 84 2.74 -4.30 2.48
N THR A 85 3.53 -4.52 3.52
CA THR A 85 3.67 -5.81 4.19
C THR A 85 3.84 -5.59 5.67
N ARG A 86 3.39 -6.56 6.46
CA ARG A 86 3.59 -6.60 7.90
C ARG A 86 3.75 -8.03 8.38
N PHE A 87 4.52 -8.20 9.43
CA PHE A 87 4.51 -9.38 10.27
C PHE A 87 3.93 -8.96 11.62
N LEU A 88 2.87 -9.62 12.06
CA LEU A 88 2.21 -9.37 13.34
C LEU A 88 2.36 -10.58 14.24
N VAL A 89 2.69 -10.34 15.49
CA VAL A 89 2.82 -11.33 16.56
C VAL A 89 1.92 -10.95 17.72
N THR A 90 1.08 -11.89 18.11
CA THR A 90 0.25 -11.90 19.33
C THR A 90 0.58 -13.19 20.08
N GLN A 91 -0.40 -13.95 20.58
CA GLN A 91 -0.21 -15.37 20.90
C GLN A 91 -0.09 -16.24 19.65
N ASP A 92 -0.56 -15.73 18.53
CA ASP A 92 -0.34 -16.22 17.18
C ASP A 92 0.62 -15.31 16.42
N SER A 93 1.03 -15.70 15.21
CA SER A 93 1.79 -14.83 14.32
C SER A 93 1.44 -15.07 12.87
N TRP A 94 1.48 -14.01 12.02
CA TRP A 94 1.20 -14.14 10.60
C TRP A 94 1.74 -12.95 9.80
N PHE A 95 1.88 -13.18 8.50
CA PHE A 95 2.13 -12.11 7.55
C PHE A 95 0.83 -11.55 6.98
N GLY A 96 0.82 -10.27 6.71
CA GLY A 96 -0.20 -9.58 5.95
C GLY A 96 0.42 -8.58 5.00
N GLY A 97 -0.31 -8.21 3.95
CA GLY A 97 0.17 -7.24 3.00
C GLY A 97 -0.53 -7.32 1.66
N GLY A 98 0.05 -6.63 0.69
CA GLY A 98 -0.44 -6.62 -0.66
C GLY A 98 0.10 -5.47 -1.48
N THR A 99 -0.31 -5.43 -2.72
CA THR A 99 -0.01 -4.36 -3.67
C THR A 99 -1.17 -4.17 -4.61
N ASP A 100 -1.48 -2.93 -4.95
CA ASP A 100 -2.49 -2.58 -5.93
C ASP A 100 -2.10 -1.38 -6.78
N MET A 101 -2.73 -1.28 -7.94
CA MET A 101 -2.47 -0.24 -8.93
C MET A 101 -3.75 0.57 -9.20
N THR A 102 -3.62 1.91 -9.16
CA THR A 102 -4.73 2.84 -9.39
C THR A 102 -4.42 3.73 -10.60
N PRO A 103 -4.83 3.35 -11.82
CA PRO A 103 -4.66 4.18 -13.00
C PRO A 103 -5.70 5.30 -13.06
N THR A 104 -5.30 6.44 -13.62
CA THR A 104 -6.22 7.52 -13.99
C THR A 104 -6.94 7.20 -15.30
N LEU A 105 -6.18 6.74 -16.26
CA LEU A 105 -6.65 6.36 -17.59
C LEU A 105 -6.58 4.85 -17.73
N GLU A 106 -7.60 4.25 -18.30
CA GLU A 106 -7.60 2.81 -18.51
C GLU A 106 -6.49 2.42 -19.50
N ASP A 107 -5.60 1.55 -19.05
CA ASP A 107 -4.56 0.93 -19.87
C ASP A 107 -4.56 -0.59 -19.66
N ARG A 108 -5.11 -1.29 -20.65
CA ARG A 108 -5.23 -2.75 -20.60
C ARG A 108 -3.89 -3.46 -20.64
N LYS A 109 -2.85 -2.83 -21.21
CA LYS A 109 -1.49 -3.42 -21.26
C LYS A 109 -0.85 -3.36 -19.88
N ASP A 110 -0.87 -2.20 -19.22
CA ASP A 110 -0.35 -2.05 -17.87
C ASP A 110 -1.10 -2.96 -16.89
N LYS A 111 -2.44 -2.98 -16.97
CA LYS A 111 -3.25 -3.86 -16.13
C LYS A 111 -2.85 -5.32 -16.28
N ARG A 112 -2.77 -5.81 -17.53
CA ARG A 112 -2.36 -7.18 -17.80
C ARG A 112 -0.95 -7.45 -17.28
N TYR A 113 -0.01 -6.58 -17.62
CA TYR A 113 1.38 -6.71 -17.21
C TYR A 113 1.51 -6.81 -15.69
N PHE A 114 0.89 -5.89 -14.94
CA PHE A 114 0.90 -5.89 -13.47
C PHE A 114 0.35 -7.20 -12.90
N HIS A 115 -0.81 -7.64 -13.39
CA HIS A 115 -1.42 -8.89 -12.91
C HIS A 115 -0.64 -10.15 -13.30
N ASP A 116 -0.05 -10.20 -14.50
CA ASP A 116 0.78 -11.34 -14.93
C ASP A 116 2.04 -11.46 -14.06
N ARG A 117 2.68 -10.36 -13.72
CA ARG A 117 3.84 -10.34 -12.82
C ARG A 117 3.48 -10.84 -11.42
N LEU A 118 2.40 -10.34 -10.84
CA LEU A 118 1.91 -10.81 -9.53
C LEU A 118 1.53 -12.29 -9.55
N LYS A 119 0.89 -12.74 -10.62
CA LYS A 119 0.55 -14.16 -10.79
C LYS A 119 1.78 -15.05 -10.83
N VAL A 120 2.83 -14.63 -11.52
CA VAL A 120 4.10 -15.36 -11.56
C VAL A 120 4.72 -15.43 -10.17
N ALA A 121 4.78 -14.30 -9.44
CA ALA A 121 5.30 -14.26 -8.07
C ALA A 121 4.52 -15.20 -7.13
N CYS A 122 3.20 -15.10 -7.13
CA CYS A 122 2.34 -15.96 -6.30
C CYS A 122 2.52 -17.45 -6.61
N ASN A 123 2.50 -17.82 -7.89
CA ASN A 123 2.52 -19.22 -8.33
C ASN A 123 3.85 -19.95 -8.07
N LYS A 124 4.92 -19.22 -7.79
CA LYS A 124 6.19 -19.82 -7.32
C LYS A 124 6.08 -20.42 -5.92
N HIS A 125 5.14 -19.92 -5.12
CA HIS A 125 4.93 -20.34 -3.74
C HIS A 125 3.71 -21.25 -3.59
N ASP A 126 2.56 -20.82 -4.12
CA ASP A 126 1.34 -21.64 -4.17
C ASP A 126 0.47 -21.25 -5.39
N ALA A 127 -0.02 -22.25 -6.12
CA ALA A 127 -0.84 -22.04 -7.31
C ALA A 127 -2.20 -21.37 -7.05
N ASN A 128 -2.68 -21.39 -5.81
CA ASN A 128 -3.94 -20.77 -5.39
C ASN A 128 -3.77 -19.32 -4.93
N TYR A 129 -2.57 -18.91 -4.49
CA TYR A 129 -2.32 -17.59 -3.89
C TYR A 129 -2.81 -16.45 -4.76
N TYR A 130 -2.48 -16.46 -6.05
CA TYR A 130 -2.91 -15.36 -6.91
C TYR A 130 -4.43 -15.25 -7.01
N LYS A 131 -5.13 -16.38 -7.16
CA LYS A 131 -6.60 -16.37 -7.29
C LYS A 131 -7.27 -15.88 -6.02
N GLU A 132 -6.82 -16.39 -4.88
CA GLU A 132 -7.34 -16.02 -3.56
C GLU A 132 -7.03 -14.57 -3.22
N PHE A 133 -5.76 -14.17 -3.31
CA PHE A 133 -5.32 -12.84 -2.91
C PHE A 133 -5.80 -11.74 -3.85
N LYS A 134 -5.99 -12.07 -5.14
CA LYS A 134 -6.65 -11.15 -6.07
C LYS A 134 -8.11 -10.91 -5.67
N LYS A 135 -8.85 -11.95 -5.35
CA LYS A 135 -10.22 -11.83 -4.89
C LYS A 135 -10.30 -10.97 -3.63
N ASN A 136 -9.45 -11.25 -2.63
CA ASN A 136 -9.38 -10.47 -1.39
C ASN A 136 -9.05 -8.99 -1.68
N CYS A 137 -8.16 -8.71 -2.62
CA CYS A 137 -7.82 -7.36 -3.04
C CYS A 137 -9.01 -6.63 -3.68
N ASP A 138 -9.72 -7.29 -4.60
CA ASP A 138 -10.88 -6.71 -5.29
C ASP A 138 -12.00 -6.38 -4.28
N GLU A 139 -12.22 -7.23 -3.28
CA GLU A 139 -13.21 -7.02 -2.22
C GLU A 139 -12.77 -5.91 -1.25
N TYR A 140 -11.49 -5.88 -0.85
CA TYR A 140 -10.96 -4.91 0.10
C TYR A 140 -10.95 -3.49 -0.45
N PHE A 141 -10.46 -3.30 -1.69
CA PHE A 141 -10.31 -1.96 -2.31
C PHE A 141 -11.56 -1.52 -3.10
N TYR A 142 -12.73 -1.91 -2.65
CA TYR A 142 -14.00 -1.46 -3.19
C TYR A 142 -14.55 -0.27 -2.39
N LEU A 143 -15.14 0.72 -3.06
CA LEU A 143 -15.80 1.87 -2.44
C LEU A 143 -17.33 1.65 -2.46
N PRO A 144 -17.93 1.15 -1.36
CA PRO A 144 -19.37 0.84 -1.36
C PRO A 144 -20.25 2.05 -1.64
N HIS A 145 -19.89 3.23 -1.13
CA HIS A 145 -20.65 4.47 -1.30
C HIS A 145 -20.52 5.08 -2.71
N ARG A 146 -19.62 4.55 -3.55
CA ARG A 146 -19.45 4.94 -4.96
C ARG A 146 -19.81 3.81 -5.92
N GLU A 147 -20.02 2.60 -5.40
CA GLU A 147 -20.27 1.39 -6.18
C GLU A 147 -19.17 1.11 -7.23
N GLU A 148 -17.92 1.47 -6.90
CA GLU A 148 -16.77 1.30 -7.81
C GLU A 148 -15.51 0.78 -7.08
N PRO A 149 -14.60 0.08 -7.79
CA PRO A 149 -13.30 -0.27 -7.24
C PRO A 149 -12.37 0.95 -7.22
N ARG A 150 -11.46 1.02 -6.23
CA ARG A 150 -10.44 2.07 -6.13
C ARG A 150 -9.53 2.12 -7.37
N GLY A 151 -9.14 0.97 -7.88
CA GLY A 151 -8.24 0.83 -9.01
C GLY A 151 -8.50 -0.44 -9.81
N VAL A 152 -7.45 -1.00 -10.39
CA VAL A 152 -7.54 -2.25 -11.17
C VAL A 152 -7.27 -3.50 -10.34
N GLY A 153 -7.16 -3.35 -9.02
CA GLY A 153 -6.83 -4.41 -8.07
C GLY A 153 -5.34 -4.73 -8.04
N GLY A 154 -5.04 -5.90 -7.60
CA GLY A 154 -3.72 -6.46 -7.37
C GLY A 154 -3.84 -7.73 -6.54
N ILE A 155 -3.08 -7.83 -5.45
CA ILE A 155 -3.21 -8.90 -4.45
C ILE A 155 -3.26 -8.31 -3.04
N PHE A 156 -4.05 -8.97 -2.17
CA PHE A 156 -4.11 -8.65 -0.76
C PHE A 156 -4.23 -9.95 0.05
N PHE A 157 -3.34 -10.12 1.02
CA PHE A 157 -3.33 -11.28 1.91
C PHE A 157 -3.27 -10.81 3.36
N ASP A 158 -3.93 -11.57 4.21
CA ASP A 158 -3.92 -11.40 5.66
C ASP A 158 -3.94 -12.78 6.31
N HIS A 159 -3.46 -12.88 7.55
CA HIS A 159 -3.35 -14.13 8.28
C HIS A 159 -2.55 -15.23 7.55
N LEU A 160 -1.58 -14.84 6.71
CA LEU A 160 -0.72 -15.80 6.03
C LEU A 160 0.24 -16.43 7.06
N ASN A 161 0.01 -17.71 7.31
CA ASN A 161 0.83 -18.57 8.13
C ASN A 161 0.67 -20.01 7.66
N SER A 162 1.57 -20.47 6.82
CA SER A 162 1.59 -21.86 6.31
C SER A 162 2.20 -22.86 7.31
N GLY A 163 2.68 -22.38 8.46
CA GLY A 163 3.50 -23.14 9.42
C GLY A 163 4.98 -23.19 9.04
N LYS A 164 5.38 -22.52 7.95
CA LYS A 164 6.75 -22.47 7.45
C LYS A 164 7.18 -21.00 7.27
N TRP A 165 7.61 -20.40 8.37
CA TRP A 165 7.88 -18.95 8.43
C TRP A 165 8.81 -18.46 7.31
N GLU A 166 9.88 -19.19 6.99
CA GLU A 166 10.85 -18.80 5.96
C GLU A 166 10.22 -18.81 4.54
N GLU A 167 9.32 -19.76 4.26
CA GLU A 167 8.61 -19.82 2.97
C GLU A 167 7.65 -18.64 2.84
N ASP A 168 6.88 -18.34 3.89
CA ASP A 168 5.97 -17.20 3.94
C ASP A 168 6.73 -15.86 3.83
N PHE A 169 7.85 -15.72 4.53
CA PHE A 169 8.71 -14.54 4.43
C PHE A 169 9.31 -14.35 3.04
N ASN A 170 9.75 -15.44 2.40
CA ASN A 170 10.26 -15.39 1.04
C ASN A 170 9.17 -14.98 0.04
N PHE A 171 7.94 -15.45 0.21
CA PHE A 171 6.80 -14.98 -0.57
C PHE A 171 6.59 -13.45 -0.42
N VAL A 172 6.53 -12.97 0.82
CA VAL A 172 6.36 -11.53 1.11
C VAL A 172 7.47 -10.69 0.47
N LYS A 173 8.72 -11.14 0.58
CA LYS A 173 9.88 -10.52 -0.07
C LYS A 173 9.73 -10.48 -1.59
N GLU A 174 9.32 -11.58 -2.20
CA GLU A 174 9.16 -11.67 -3.65
C GLU A 174 8.06 -10.73 -4.15
N VAL A 175 6.94 -10.65 -3.45
CA VAL A 175 5.87 -9.68 -3.77
C VAL A 175 6.41 -8.25 -3.75
N GLY A 176 7.22 -7.90 -2.75
CA GLY A 176 7.82 -6.57 -2.66
C GLY A 176 8.77 -6.25 -3.82
N LEU A 177 9.68 -7.18 -4.13
CA LEU A 177 10.63 -7.01 -5.23
C LEU A 177 9.93 -6.95 -6.58
N GLU A 178 8.93 -7.80 -6.80
CA GLU A 178 8.17 -7.82 -8.04
C GLU A 178 7.33 -6.55 -8.23
N THR A 179 6.75 -6.04 -7.15
CA THR A 179 6.07 -4.75 -7.16
C THR A 179 7.02 -3.63 -7.57
N LEU A 180 8.21 -3.56 -6.96
CA LEU A 180 9.22 -2.54 -7.28
C LEU A 180 9.68 -2.63 -8.75
N ASN A 181 9.93 -3.84 -9.26
CA ASN A 181 10.30 -4.06 -10.66
C ASN A 181 9.20 -3.58 -11.60
N THR A 182 7.96 -3.95 -11.33
CA THR A 182 6.80 -3.57 -12.14
C THR A 182 6.58 -2.05 -12.16
N ILE A 183 6.67 -1.39 -10.99
CA ILE A 183 6.62 0.08 -10.90
C ILE A 183 7.71 0.71 -11.76
N THR A 184 8.95 0.23 -11.63
CA THR A 184 10.09 0.77 -12.35
C THR A 184 9.92 0.66 -13.86
N GLU A 185 9.43 -0.47 -14.35
CA GLU A 185 9.24 -0.70 -15.79
C GLU A 185 8.09 0.16 -16.34
N ILE A 186 6.93 0.22 -15.67
CA ILE A 186 5.79 1.05 -16.10
C ILE A 186 6.16 2.53 -16.08
N VAL A 187 6.83 3.00 -15.03
CA VAL A 187 7.29 4.39 -14.92
C VAL A 187 8.30 4.72 -16.02
N THR A 188 9.29 3.86 -16.24
CA THR A 188 10.32 4.06 -17.27
C THR A 188 9.71 4.15 -18.66
N ALA A 189 8.72 3.32 -18.97
CA ALA A 189 8.05 3.32 -20.26
C ALA A 189 7.18 4.57 -20.51
N LYS A 190 6.72 5.25 -19.47
CA LYS A 190 5.68 6.29 -19.57
C LYS A 190 6.11 7.68 -19.10
N LYS A 191 7.22 7.83 -18.40
CA LYS A 191 7.64 9.10 -17.76
C LYS A 191 7.81 10.26 -18.73
N ASP A 192 8.09 9.99 -20.00
CA ASP A 192 8.32 10.98 -21.03
C ASP A 192 7.08 11.21 -21.94
N LEU A 193 5.95 10.52 -21.66
CA LEU A 193 4.72 10.72 -22.42
C LEU A 193 4.08 12.06 -22.07
N SER A 194 3.69 12.80 -23.10
CA SER A 194 2.91 14.04 -22.94
C SER A 194 1.50 13.74 -22.45
N TRP A 195 0.92 14.66 -21.70
CA TRP A 195 -0.45 14.57 -21.19
C TRP A 195 -1.14 15.93 -21.28
N THR A 196 -2.48 15.91 -21.25
CA THR A 196 -3.32 17.09 -21.37
C THR A 196 -3.82 17.58 -20.01
N ARG A 197 -4.37 18.81 -19.99
CA ARG A 197 -5.01 19.36 -18.80
C ARG A 197 -6.24 18.53 -18.39
N GLU A 198 -7.01 18.05 -19.33
CA GLU A 198 -8.19 17.22 -19.08
C GLU A 198 -7.82 15.89 -18.44
N GLU A 199 -6.68 15.30 -18.85
CA GLU A 199 -6.16 14.07 -18.20
C GLU A 199 -5.69 14.35 -16.78
N LYS A 200 -5.09 15.51 -16.51
CA LYS A 200 -4.72 15.93 -15.15
C LYS A 200 -5.96 16.13 -14.27
N GLU A 201 -7.00 16.78 -14.78
CA GLU A 201 -8.26 16.93 -14.04
C GLU A 201 -8.88 15.57 -13.68
N LYS A 202 -8.89 14.61 -14.62
CA LYS A 202 -9.30 13.23 -14.33
C LYS A 202 -8.45 12.58 -13.23
N GLN A 203 -7.12 12.83 -13.22
CA GLN A 203 -6.26 12.33 -12.16
C GLN A 203 -6.66 12.88 -10.80
N LEU A 204 -6.94 14.16 -10.71
CA LEU A 204 -7.35 14.80 -9.46
C LEU A 204 -8.68 14.26 -8.93
N LEU A 205 -9.66 14.03 -9.80
CA LEU A 205 -10.93 13.40 -9.43
C LEU A 205 -10.75 11.95 -8.96
N LYS A 206 -9.92 11.14 -9.65
CA LYS A 206 -9.58 9.78 -9.21
C LYS A 206 -8.84 9.77 -7.87
N ARG A 207 -8.02 10.76 -7.61
CA ARG A 207 -7.37 10.97 -6.31
C ARG A 207 -8.38 11.28 -5.19
N GLY A 208 -9.48 11.97 -5.51
CA GLY A 208 -10.61 12.15 -4.58
C GLY A 208 -11.15 10.80 -4.11
N ARG A 209 -11.40 9.86 -5.04
CA ARG A 209 -11.84 8.48 -4.71
C ARG A 209 -10.81 7.71 -3.88
N TYR A 210 -9.52 7.89 -4.20
CA TYR A 210 -8.43 7.31 -3.42
C TYR A 210 -8.41 7.82 -1.97
N VAL A 211 -8.58 9.12 -1.76
CA VAL A 211 -8.67 9.73 -0.43
C VAL A 211 -9.90 9.23 0.33
N GLU A 212 -11.07 9.17 -0.32
CA GLU A 212 -12.29 8.63 0.28
C GLU A 212 -12.07 7.20 0.81
N PHE A 213 -11.48 6.33 -0.02
CA PHE A 213 -11.16 4.96 0.43
C PHE A 213 -10.29 4.97 1.68
N ASN A 214 -9.16 5.66 1.62
CA ASN A 214 -8.18 5.62 2.69
C ASN A 214 -8.70 6.21 4.01
N LEU A 215 -9.52 7.26 3.97
CA LEU A 215 -10.05 7.90 5.18
C LEU A 215 -11.30 7.22 5.73
N ILE A 216 -12.08 6.55 4.90
CA ILE A 216 -13.39 5.98 5.32
C ILE A 216 -13.30 4.47 5.53
N TRP A 217 -12.56 3.76 4.68
CA TRP A 217 -12.62 2.31 4.60
C TRP A 217 -11.29 1.59 4.90
N ASP A 218 -10.13 2.27 4.77
CA ASP A 218 -8.85 1.61 5.00
C ASP A 218 -8.62 1.30 6.48
N ARG A 219 -8.68 0.01 6.81
CA ARG A 219 -8.51 -0.48 8.19
C ARG A 219 -7.17 -0.06 8.80
N GLY A 220 -6.10 -0.01 7.99
CA GLY A 220 -4.78 0.40 8.46
C GLY A 220 -4.73 1.87 8.86
N THR A 221 -5.27 2.77 8.02
CA THR A 221 -5.41 4.19 8.31
C THR A 221 -6.27 4.43 9.55
N LEU A 222 -7.45 3.81 9.61
CA LEU A 222 -8.36 3.95 10.74
C LEU A 222 -7.75 3.44 12.05
N PHE A 223 -7.05 2.30 12.00
CA PHE A 223 -6.34 1.75 13.15
C PHE A 223 -5.26 2.72 13.63
N GLY A 224 -4.38 3.16 12.72
CA GLY A 224 -3.29 4.06 13.08
C GLY A 224 -3.77 5.36 13.74
N LEU A 225 -4.82 5.98 13.18
CA LEU A 225 -5.42 7.21 13.74
C LEU A 225 -6.04 6.98 15.13
N LYS A 226 -6.73 5.85 15.33
CA LYS A 226 -7.39 5.50 16.61
C LYS A 226 -6.38 5.12 17.70
N THR A 227 -5.25 4.54 17.34
CA THR A 227 -4.23 4.13 18.31
C THR A 227 -3.20 5.20 18.62
N GLY A 228 -3.36 6.42 18.07
CA GLY A 228 -2.48 7.56 18.33
C GLY A 228 -1.12 7.46 17.66
N GLY A 229 -1.06 6.75 16.52
CA GLY A 229 0.11 6.76 15.66
C GLY A 229 0.41 8.14 15.07
N SER A 230 1.61 8.30 14.50
CA SER A 230 2.00 9.55 13.85
C SER A 230 1.08 9.89 12.68
N THR A 231 0.41 11.02 12.74
CA THR A 231 -0.50 11.49 11.69
C THR A 231 0.23 11.63 10.36
N GLU A 232 1.46 12.14 10.37
CA GLU A 232 2.31 12.29 9.18
C GLU A 232 2.61 10.93 8.54
N ALA A 233 2.92 9.92 9.36
CA ALA A 233 3.19 8.56 8.87
C ALA A 233 1.93 7.91 8.28
N ILE A 234 0.81 8.06 8.94
CA ILE A 234 -0.47 7.47 8.52
C ILE A 234 -0.97 8.14 7.24
N LEU A 235 -0.95 9.49 7.20
CA LEU A 235 -1.44 10.27 6.05
C LEU A 235 -0.39 10.44 4.93
N MET A 236 0.78 9.80 5.05
CA MET A 236 1.76 9.84 3.96
C MET A 236 1.21 9.24 2.66
N SER A 237 0.24 8.33 2.76
CA SER A 237 -0.42 7.68 1.61
C SER A 237 -1.30 8.62 0.78
N MET A 238 -1.66 9.79 1.32
CA MET A 238 -2.51 10.74 0.63
C MET A 238 -1.79 11.40 -0.55
N PRO A 239 -2.49 11.60 -1.70
CA PRO A 239 -1.96 12.40 -2.80
C PRO A 239 -1.74 13.86 -2.37
N PRO A 240 -0.81 14.59 -3.02
CA PRO A 240 -0.55 16.00 -2.69
C PRO A 240 -1.75 16.91 -2.97
N GLU A 241 -2.55 16.54 -3.98
CA GLU A 241 -3.73 17.28 -4.43
C GLU A 241 -4.79 16.29 -4.89
N ALA A 242 -6.05 16.59 -4.59
CA ALA A 242 -7.23 15.85 -5.01
C ALA A 242 -8.38 16.81 -5.28
N LYS A 243 -9.36 16.37 -6.08
CA LYS A 243 -10.59 17.12 -6.37
C LYS A 243 -11.81 16.24 -6.21
N TRP A 244 -12.94 16.90 -5.99
CA TRP A 244 -14.28 16.33 -6.03
C TRP A 244 -15.12 17.13 -7.00
N ASP A 245 -16.08 16.49 -7.66
CA ASP A 245 -17.16 17.02 -8.49
C ASP A 245 -18.37 17.40 -7.63
#